data_d562afd09e77341d350481222e0f8ae8
#
_entry.id   d562afd09e77341d350481222e0f8ae8
#
_cell.length_a   1.000
_cell.length_b   1.000
_cell.length_c   1.000
_cell.angle_alpha   90.00
_cell.angle_beta   90.00
_cell.angle_gamma   90.00
#
_symmetry.space_group_name_H-M   'P 1'
#
loop_
_entity.id
_entity.type
_entity.pdbx_description
1 polymer ?
#
loop_
_entity_poly.entity_id
_entity_poly.type
_entity_poly.pdbx_seq_one_letter_code
_entity_poly.pdbx_strand_id
1 'polypeptide(L)'
;AALAVSCGADLVLELPCAFTLRSAEFFAQGGVSLLAASGCVNALCCGVESADCDFPALARIACDAGVQEQLQALLRQGTSYASAWEQLFAAHSEKLDKPLSSPNDILALSYTQAILRHGYDIEPLYVQRQDSGYNSTEISSTLASATAIRQALATGNASWQQAVPPAVQDALPHAGYDASLLWQLICYRLRLLIPAEIAARTECSEGLENRLKQAADCGSLAQAVAACSSKRYTASRCRRLLLQLLCD
;
A
#
# COMPACT_ATOMS: atom_id res chain seq x y z
N ALA A 1 -0.30 -17.94 1.73
CA ALA A 1 0.91 -18.53 2.34
C ALA A 1 1.28 -19.85 1.63
N ALA A 2 0.45 -20.90 1.68
CA ALA A 2 0.76 -22.21 1.08
C ALA A 2 1.20 -22.14 -0.40
N LEU A 3 0.51 -21.33 -1.22
CA LEU A 3 0.87 -21.14 -2.63
C LEU A 3 2.25 -20.49 -2.84
N ALA A 4 2.63 -19.56 -1.98
CA ALA A 4 3.95 -18.95 -2.07
C ALA A 4 5.06 -19.97 -1.72
N VAL A 5 4.82 -20.81 -0.71
CA VAL A 5 5.73 -21.91 -0.35
C VAL A 5 5.83 -22.93 -1.49
N SER A 6 4.72 -23.32 -2.11
CA SER A 6 4.74 -24.24 -3.25
C SER A 6 5.44 -23.65 -4.51
N CYS A 7 5.58 -22.33 -4.57
CA CYS A 7 6.32 -21.61 -5.61
C CYS A 7 7.77 -21.28 -5.23
N GLY A 8 8.31 -21.84 -4.13
CA GLY A 8 9.72 -21.72 -3.77
C GLY A 8 10.05 -20.75 -2.64
N ALA A 9 9.05 -20.21 -1.93
CA ALA A 9 9.31 -19.46 -0.71
C ALA A 9 9.59 -20.42 0.45
N ASP A 10 10.69 -20.20 1.19
CA ASP A 10 11.03 -21.01 2.36
C ASP A 10 10.16 -20.67 3.58
N LEU A 11 9.80 -19.39 3.72
CA LEU A 11 9.00 -18.88 4.83
C LEU A 11 8.04 -17.79 4.33
N VAL A 12 6.82 -17.83 4.80
CA VAL A 12 5.84 -16.76 4.57
C VAL A 12 5.33 -16.25 5.91
N LEU A 13 5.58 -14.98 6.18
CA LEU A 13 5.14 -14.29 7.39
C LEU A 13 3.93 -13.42 7.10
N GLU A 14 2.92 -13.50 7.95
CA GLU A 14 1.76 -12.63 7.87
C GLU A 14 2.07 -11.29 8.52
N LEU A 15 1.90 -10.20 7.77
CA LEU A 15 2.01 -8.86 8.31
C LEU A 15 0.71 -8.49 9.04
N PRO A 16 0.75 -8.15 10.35
CA PRO A 16 -0.44 -7.80 11.11
C PRO A 16 -1.26 -6.67 10.48
N CYS A 17 -2.58 -6.75 10.58
CA CYS A 17 -3.50 -5.76 10.00
C CYS A 17 -3.26 -4.34 10.52
N ALA A 18 -2.72 -4.20 11.73
CA ALA A 18 -2.28 -2.92 12.30
C ALA A 18 -1.27 -2.16 11.40
N PHE A 19 -0.54 -2.87 10.55
CA PHE A 19 0.39 -2.28 9.57
C PHE A 19 -0.18 -2.30 8.15
N THR A 20 -0.83 -3.39 7.73
CA THR A 20 -1.29 -3.56 6.34
C THR A 20 -2.37 -2.56 5.94
N LEU A 21 -3.17 -2.08 6.87
CA LEU A 21 -4.26 -1.14 6.63
C LEU A 21 -3.85 0.32 6.81
N ARG A 22 -2.57 0.62 7.01
CA ARG A 22 -2.06 1.98 7.19
C ARG A 22 -1.38 2.54 5.94
N SER A 23 -0.70 3.69 6.09
CA SER A 23 0.07 4.29 4.99
C SER A 23 1.26 3.43 4.57
N ALA A 24 1.86 3.76 3.41
CA ALA A 24 3.04 3.05 2.91
C ALA A 24 4.19 3.04 3.92
N GLU A 25 4.38 4.14 4.66
CA GLU A 25 5.41 4.25 5.71
C GLU A 25 5.20 3.23 6.83
N PHE A 26 3.99 3.15 7.39
CA PHE A 26 3.68 2.17 8.45
C PHE A 26 3.71 0.73 7.94
N PHE A 27 3.21 0.51 6.73
CA PHE A 27 3.29 -0.79 6.07
C PHE A 27 4.74 -1.24 5.95
N ALA A 28 5.61 -0.36 5.43
CA ALA A 28 7.04 -0.63 5.27
C ALA A 28 7.73 -0.86 6.62
N GLN A 29 7.46 -0.02 7.60
CA GLN A 29 8.00 -0.17 8.96
C GLN A 29 7.64 -1.53 9.56
N GLY A 30 6.37 -1.93 9.51
CA GLY A 30 5.93 -3.22 10.03
C GLY A 30 6.56 -4.39 9.28
N GLY A 31 6.62 -4.33 7.94
CA GLY A 31 7.22 -5.36 7.11
C GLY A 31 8.72 -5.53 7.38
N VAL A 32 9.47 -4.44 7.36
CA VAL A 32 10.92 -4.45 7.62
C VAL A 32 11.23 -4.91 9.05
N SER A 33 10.48 -4.41 10.05
CA SER A 33 10.67 -4.83 11.44
C SER A 33 10.39 -6.32 11.65
N LEU A 34 9.36 -6.86 10.97
CA LEU A 34 9.04 -8.29 11.04
C LEU A 34 10.14 -9.14 10.41
N LEU A 35 10.68 -8.72 9.25
CA LEU A 35 11.80 -9.39 8.59
C LEU A 35 13.06 -9.32 9.43
N ALA A 36 13.40 -8.17 9.99
CA ALA A 36 14.54 -8.00 10.89
C ALA A 36 14.42 -8.88 12.14
N ALA A 37 13.23 -8.93 12.74
CA ALA A 37 12.96 -9.76 13.94
C ALA A 37 13.08 -11.26 13.67
N SER A 38 12.96 -11.72 12.42
CA SER A 38 13.18 -13.14 12.06
C SER A 38 14.65 -13.57 12.23
N GLY A 39 15.59 -12.64 12.22
CA GLY A 39 17.01 -12.89 12.41
C GLY A 39 17.70 -13.61 11.24
N CYS A 40 17.01 -13.88 10.14
CA CYS A 40 17.55 -14.63 9.00
C CYS A 40 17.53 -13.85 7.67
N VAL A 41 17.07 -12.58 7.68
CA VAL A 41 16.98 -11.76 6.47
C VAL A 41 18.11 -10.73 6.47
N ASN A 42 18.93 -10.76 5.43
CA ASN A 42 20.04 -9.81 5.20
C ASN A 42 19.83 -8.92 3.96
N ALA A 43 18.81 -9.21 3.13
CA ALA A 43 18.47 -8.39 1.99
C ALA A 43 16.96 -8.31 1.80
N LEU A 44 16.47 -7.14 1.37
CA LEU A 44 15.06 -6.92 1.04
C LEU A 44 14.96 -6.50 -0.42
N CYS A 45 14.36 -7.35 -1.25
CA CYS A 45 14.12 -7.07 -2.66
C CYS A 45 12.74 -6.49 -2.88
N CYS A 46 12.64 -5.38 -3.62
CA CYS A 46 11.36 -4.80 -4.03
C CYS A 46 11.37 -4.33 -5.49
N GLY A 47 10.20 -4.37 -6.11
CA GLY A 47 10.02 -3.88 -7.49
C GLY A 47 9.87 -2.37 -7.53
N VAL A 48 10.56 -1.70 -8.47
CA VAL A 48 10.52 -0.25 -8.70
C VAL A 48 10.16 0.06 -10.14
N GLU A 49 9.64 1.25 -10.38
CA GLU A 49 9.35 1.74 -11.73
C GLU A 49 10.46 2.68 -12.22
N SER A 50 11.16 3.35 -11.29
CA SER A 50 12.28 4.26 -11.56
C SER A 50 13.60 3.60 -11.17
N ALA A 51 14.21 2.80 -12.07
CA ALA A 51 15.45 2.09 -11.80
C ALA A 51 16.67 3.01 -11.56
N ASP A 52 16.65 4.19 -12.15
CA ASP A 52 17.73 5.18 -12.03
C ASP A 52 17.64 6.02 -10.75
N CYS A 53 16.61 5.80 -9.92
CA CYS A 53 16.40 6.53 -8.68
C CYS A 53 17.34 6.05 -7.58
N ASP A 54 18.08 6.97 -6.96
CA ASP A 54 18.91 6.70 -5.78
C ASP A 54 18.05 6.69 -4.51
N PHE A 55 17.31 5.60 -4.30
CA PHE A 55 16.44 5.44 -3.11
C PHE A 55 17.21 5.57 -1.79
N PRO A 56 18.44 5.06 -1.63
CA PRO A 56 19.23 5.29 -0.43
C PRO A 56 19.53 6.77 -0.16
N ALA A 57 19.85 7.55 -1.18
CA ALA A 57 20.09 9.00 -1.01
C ALA A 57 18.80 9.72 -0.59
N LEU A 58 17.68 9.44 -1.27
CA LEU A 58 16.38 10.02 -0.92
C LEU A 58 15.91 9.62 0.48
N ALA A 59 16.17 8.38 0.88
CA ALA A 59 15.83 7.92 2.23
C ALA A 59 16.64 8.64 3.31
N ARG A 60 17.95 8.93 3.08
CA ARG A 60 18.75 9.75 3.99
C ARG A 60 18.20 11.16 4.14
N ILE A 61 17.86 11.80 3.01
CA ILE A 61 17.20 13.12 3.01
C ILE A 61 15.91 13.05 3.83
N ALA A 62 15.09 12.06 3.58
CA ALA A 62 13.80 11.92 4.26
C ALA A 62 13.93 11.54 5.75
N CYS A 63 15.04 10.97 6.19
CA CYS A 63 15.32 10.67 7.59
C CYS A 63 16.00 11.84 8.32
N ASP A 64 16.43 12.90 7.61
CA ASP A 64 17.05 14.06 8.23
C ASP A 64 16.05 14.86 9.06
N ALA A 65 16.44 15.22 10.29
CA ALA A 65 15.56 15.92 11.23
C ALA A 65 15.16 17.31 10.73
N GLY A 66 16.08 18.05 10.11
CA GLY A 66 15.80 19.37 9.56
C GLY A 66 14.83 19.31 8.39
N VAL A 67 14.94 18.30 7.54
CA VAL A 67 14.00 18.05 6.42
C VAL A 67 12.61 17.68 6.96
N GLN A 68 12.54 16.89 8.05
CA GLN A 68 11.27 16.55 8.69
C GLN A 68 10.58 17.80 9.31
N GLU A 69 11.34 18.73 9.88
CA GLU A 69 10.79 20.00 10.35
C GLU A 69 10.24 20.86 9.20
N GLN A 70 10.97 20.93 8.07
CA GLN A 70 10.51 21.60 6.87
C GLN A 70 9.25 20.97 6.31
N LEU A 71 9.16 19.61 6.28
CA LEU A 71 7.96 18.88 5.88
C LEU A 71 6.75 19.29 6.74
N GLN A 72 6.90 19.31 8.07
CA GLN A 72 5.84 19.72 8.97
C GLN A 72 5.41 21.18 8.73
N ALA A 73 6.34 22.07 8.43
CA ALA A 73 6.04 23.47 8.11
C ALA A 73 5.21 23.58 6.81
N LEU A 74 5.58 22.87 5.75
CA LEU A 74 4.84 22.83 4.48
C LEU A 74 3.42 22.28 4.67
N LEU A 75 3.27 21.19 5.45
CA LEU A 75 1.97 20.59 5.74
C LEU A 75 1.05 21.56 6.52
N ARG A 76 1.59 22.31 7.49
CA ARG A 76 0.83 23.34 8.21
C ARG A 76 0.36 24.49 7.30
N GLN A 77 1.09 24.79 6.24
CA GLN A 77 0.72 25.77 5.22
C GLN A 77 -0.33 25.24 4.21
N GLY A 78 -0.77 23.99 4.38
CA GLY A 78 -1.79 23.37 3.53
C GLY A 78 -1.25 22.69 2.28
N THR A 79 0.08 22.57 2.11
CA THR A 79 0.69 21.81 1.03
C THR A 79 0.34 20.32 1.19
N SER A 80 -0.02 19.65 0.10
CA SER A 80 -0.27 18.21 0.15
C SER A 80 1.01 17.44 0.49
N TYR A 81 0.88 16.28 1.14
CA TYR A 81 2.04 15.47 1.53
C TYR A 81 2.94 15.10 0.34
N ALA A 82 2.35 14.74 -0.80
CA ALA A 82 3.10 14.42 -2.01
C ALA A 82 3.86 15.63 -2.56
N SER A 83 3.19 16.80 -2.64
CA SER A 83 3.81 18.02 -3.13
C SER A 83 4.88 18.59 -2.18
N ALA A 84 4.72 18.39 -0.87
CA ALA A 84 5.73 18.78 0.11
C ALA A 84 7.01 17.95 -0.06
N TRP A 85 6.89 16.63 -0.24
CA TRP A 85 8.05 15.77 -0.51
C TRP A 85 8.70 16.08 -1.86
N GLU A 86 7.91 16.34 -2.89
CA GLU A 86 8.44 16.75 -4.20
C GLU A 86 9.33 18.00 -4.08
N GLN A 87 8.86 19.02 -3.36
CA GLN A 87 9.63 20.26 -3.13
C GLN A 87 10.92 19.97 -2.31
N LEU A 88 10.82 19.17 -1.26
CA LEU A 88 11.97 18.86 -0.40
C LEU A 88 13.03 18.03 -1.13
N PHE A 89 12.63 17.02 -1.89
CA PHE A 89 13.58 16.24 -2.68
C PHE A 89 14.22 17.07 -3.78
N ALA A 90 13.47 17.93 -4.48
CA ALA A 90 14.02 18.84 -5.46
C ALA A 90 15.02 19.84 -4.85
N ALA A 91 14.80 20.28 -3.61
CA ALA A 91 15.69 21.19 -2.91
C ALA A 91 16.99 20.52 -2.39
N HIS A 92 16.96 19.22 -2.11
CA HIS A 92 18.05 18.50 -1.47
C HIS A 92 18.73 17.43 -2.35
N SER A 93 18.22 17.20 -3.57
CA SER A 93 18.78 16.24 -4.52
C SER A 93 18.88 16.83 -5.92
N GLU A 94 20.10 16.92 -6.44
CA GLU A 94 20.35 17.36 -7.82
C GLU A 94 19.98 16.29 -8.88
N LYS A 95 19.68 15.04 -8.42
CA LYS A 95 19.47 13.88 -9.30
C LYS A 95 18.02 13.45 -9.47
N LEU A 96 17.07 14.16 -8.88
CA LEU A 96 15.66 13.80 -9.01
C LEU A 96 15.02 14.51 -10.18
N ASP A 97 15.13 13.92 -11.37
CA ASP A 97 14.55 14.49 -12.60
C ASP A 97 13.01 14.41 -12.66
N LYS A 98 12.38 13.58 -11.83
CA LYS A 98 10.93 13.37 -11.80
C LYS A 98 10.43 13.10 -10.38
N PRO A 99 9.22 13.59 -10.03
CA PRO A 99 8.62 13.30 -8.73
C PRO A 99 8.34 11.81 -8.57
N LEU A 100 8.56 11.29 -7.36
CA LEU A 100 8.18 9.93 -7.00
C LEU A 100 6.66 9.85 -6.90
N SER A 101 6.01 9.44 -7.97
CA SER A 101 4.54 9.33 -8.07
C SER A 101 4.04 7.89 -8.15
N SER A 102 4.92 6.96 -8.46
CA SER A 102 4.57 5.55 -8.59
C SER A 102 4.39 4.90 -7.21
N PRO A 103 3.35 4.06 -7.01
CA PRO A 103 3.13 3.39 -5.75
C PRO A 103 4.28 2.47 -5.34
N ASN A 104 4.98 1.84 -6.30
CA ASN A 104 6.09 0.95 -6.00
C ASN A 104 7.35 1.72 -5.59
N ASP A 105 7.63 2.87 -6.21
CA ASP A 105 8.75 3.74 -5.82
C ASP A 105 8.54 4.34 -4.43
N ILE A 106 7.30 4.74 -4.11
CA ILE A 106 6.92 5.20 -2.75
C ILE A 106 7.17 4.09 -1.72
N LEU A 107 6.81 2.84 -2.04
CA LEU A 107 7.06 1.71 -1.15
C LEU A 107 8.55 1.41 -1.03
N ALA A 108 9.32 1.42 -2.12
CA ALA A 108 10.77 1.21 -2.11
C ALA A 108 11.48 2.24 -1.23
N LEU A 109 11.11 3.53 -1.37
CA LEU A 109 11.59 4.59 -0.50
C LEU A 109 11.23 4.32 0.96
N SER A 110 9.97 3.95 1.25
CA SER A 110 9.49 3.70 2.60
C SER A 110 10.21 2.52 3.27
N TYR A 111 10.51 1.44 2.52
CA TYR A 111 11.31 0.31 3.02
C TYR A 111 12.73 0.75 3.36
N THR A 112 13.36 1.50 2.46
CA THR A 112 14.72 2.01 2.67
C THR A 112 14.79 2.96 3.87
N GLN A 113 13.80 3.83 4.03
CA GLN A 113 13.67 4.69 5.22
C GLN A 113 13.52 3.86 6.51
N ALA A 114 12.71 2.81 6.50
CA ALA A 114 12.53 1.95 7.67
C ALA A 114 13.83 1.24 8.06
N ILE A 115 14.58 0.71 7.08
CA ILE A 115 15.90 0.09 7.30
C ILE A 115 16.86 1.10 7.93
N LEU A 116 17.00 2.28 7.35
CA LEU A 116 17.93 3.32 7.83
C LEU A 116 17.54 3.84 9.23
N ARG A 117 16.26 4.14 9.43
CA ARG A 117 15.75 4.74 10.68
C ARG A 117 15.94 3.83 11.88
N HIS A 118 15.85 2.52 11.69
CA HIS A 118 16.03 1.52 12.76
C HIS A 118 17.44 0.90 12.79
N GLY A 119 18.32 1.25 11.84
CA GLY A 119 19.66 0.70 11.79
C GLY A 119 19.71 -0.80 11.56
N TYR A 120 18.76 -1.36 10.82
CA TYR A 120 18.75 -2.78 10.51
C TYR A 120 19.85 -3.13 9.50
N ASP A 121 20.53 -4.25 9.72
CA ASP A 121 21.52 -4.81 8.78
C ASP A 121 20.81 -5.61 7.67
N ILE A 122 20.08 -4.89 6.84
CA ILE A 122 19.32 -5.42 5.70
C ILE A 122 19.67 -4.56 4.48
N GLU A 123 20.18 -5.18 3.43
CA GLU A 123 20.50 -4.53 2.16
C GLU A 123 19.23 -4.34 1.31
N PRO A 124 18.86 -3.11 0.92
CA PRO A 124 17.75 -2.91 0.01
C PRO A 124 18.17 -3.18 -1.44
N LEU A 125 17.47 -4.08 -2.12
CA LEU A 125 17.66 -4.44 -3.52
C LEU A 125 16.45 -3.99 -4.35
N TYR A 126 16.71 -3.33 -5.49
CA TYR A 126 15.66 -2.78 -6.36
C TYR A 126 15.67 -3.49 -7.70
N VAL A 127 14.52 -4.04 -8.08
CA VAL A 127 14.33 -4.70 -9.37
C VAL A 127 13.38 -3.88 -10.22
N GLN A 128 13.83 -3.47 -11.39
CA GLN A 128 12.96 -2.74 -12.31
C GLN A 128 11.81 -3.62 -12.76
N ARG A 129 10.59 -3.11 -12.61
CA ARG A 129 9.39 -3.79 -13.11
C ARG A 129 9.36 -3.75 -14.63
N GLN A 130 9.12 -4.91 -15.21
CA GLN A 130 8.94 -5.05 -16.64
C GLN A 130 7.45 -4.94 -17.01
N ASP A 131 7.15 -4.05 -17.90
CA ASP A 131 6.04 -3.98 -18.86
C ASP A 131 4.57 -4.02 -18.47
N SER A 132 4.14 -4.00 -17.28
CA SER A 132 2.73 -3.67 -17.10
C SER A 132 2.59 -2.48 -16.19
N GLY A 133 2.15 -1.35 -16.70
CA GLY A 133 1.70 -0.26 -15.83
C GLY A 133 0.83 -0.85 -14.73
N TYR A 134 1.00 -0.37 -13.50
CA TYR A 134 0.31 -0.87 -12.28
C TYR A 134 -1.20 -1.11 -12.48
N ASN A 135 -1.81 -0.39 -13.42
CA ASN A 135 -3.24 -0.45 -13.77
C ASN A 135 -3.54 -1.14 -15.10
N SER A 136 -2.57 -1.82 -15.75
CA SER A 136 -2.87 -2.57 -16.97
C SER A 136 -3.89 -3.66 -16.67
N THR A 137 -4.96 -3.68 -17.45
CA THR A 137 -6.04 -4.69 -17.40
C THR A 137 -5.87 -5.77 -18.44
N GLU A 138 -4.89 -5.64 -19.33
CA GLU A 138 -4.63 -6.59 -20.40
C GLU A 138 -3.51 -7.56 -20.04
N ILE A 139 -3.71 -8.83 -20.35
CA ILE A 139 -2.72 -9.89 -20.24
C ILE A 139 -2.21 -10.17 -21.65
N SER A 140 -1.10 -9.53 -22.00
CA SER A 140 -0.48 -9.65 -23.33
C SER A 140 0.72 -10.61 -23.36
N SER A 141 1.20 -11.06 -22.21
CA SER A 141 2.39 -11.89 -22.05
C SER A 141 2.31 -12.80 -20.82
N THR A 142 3.38 -13.51 -20.53
CA THR A 142 3.55 -14.30 -19.30
C THR A 142 3.65 -13.46 -18.03
N LEU A 143 3.78 -12.14 -18.18
CA LEU A 143 3.79 -11.18 -17.07
C LEU A 143 2.51 -10.36 -17.08
N ALA A 144 1.79 -10.34 -15.97
CA ALA A 144 0.56 -9.57 -15.84
C ALA A 144 0.47 -8.89 -14.45
N SER A 145 -0.24 -7.76 -14.41
CA SER A 145 -0.54 -7.12 -13.14
C SER A 145 -1.53 -7.97 -12.33
N ALA A 146 -1.48 -7.88 -11.00
CA ALA A 146 -2.47 -8.52 -10.14
C ALA A 146 -3.92 -8.03 -10.43
N THR A 147 -4.07 -6.82 -10.94
CA THR A 147 -5.35 -6.25 -11.36
C THR A 147 -5.87 -6.96 -12.60
N ALA A 148 -5.02 -7.16 -13.63
CA ALA A 148 -5.39 -7.89 -14.84
C ALA A 148 -5.79 -9.34 -14.53
N ILE A 149 -5.03 -10.03 -13.66
CA ILE A 149 -5.35 -11.41 -13.25
C ILE A 149 -6.71 -11.46 -12.54
N ARG A 150 -6.98 -10.57 -11.57
CA ARG A 150 -8.27 -10.54 -10.88
C ARG A 150 -9.43 -10.24 -11.82
N GLN A 151 -9.23 -9.36 -12.79
CA GLN A 151 -10.25 -9.04 -13.78
C GLN A 151 -10.51 -10.22 -14.70
N ALA A 152 -9.48 -10.91 -15.20
CA ALA A 152 -9.61 -12.09 -16.03
C ALA A 152 -10.37 -13.21 -15.28
N LEU A 153 -10.06 -13.45 -14.01
CA LEU A 153 -10.78 -14.39 -13.16
C LEU A 153 -12.27 -14.00 -13.00
N ALA A 154 -12.55 -12.71 -12.73
CA ALA A 154 -13.93 -12.23 -12.55
C ALA A 154 -14.77 -12.33 -13.83
N THR A 155 -14.15 -12.24 -15.01
CA THR A 155 -14.82 -12.31 -16.32
C THR A 155 -14.82 -13.73 -16.94
N GLY A 156 -14.21 -14.71 -16.26
CA GLY A 156 -14.08 -16.09 -16.80
C GLY A 156 -13.08 -16.20 -17.95
N ASN A 157 -12.23 -15.20 -18.18
CA ASN A 157 -11.22 -15.22 -19.22
C ASN A 157 -10.01 -16.04 -18.76
N ALA A 158 -9.67 -17.13 -19.46
CA ALA A 158 -8.59 -18.05 -19.09
C ALA A 158 -7.16 -17.49 -19.32
N SER A 159 -7.00 -16.30 -19.88
CA SER A 159 -5.69 -15.72 -20.19
C SER A 159 -4.78 -15.55 -18.97
N TRP A 160 -5.34 -15.47 -17.74
CA TRP A 160 -4.56 -15.38 -16.51
C TRP A 160 -3.67 -16.61 -16.24
N GLN A 161 -4.04 -17.79 -16.78
CA GLN A 161 -3.31 -19.06 -16.53
C GLN A 161 -1.86 -18.98 -17.01
N GLN A 162 -1.60 -18.32 -18.13
CA GLN A 162 -0.23 -18.16 -18.66
C GLN A 162 0.63 -17.18 -17.84
N ALA A 163 0.00 -16.36 -17.00
CA ALA A 163 0.66 -15.31 -16.20
C ALA A 163 0.88 -15.71 -14.73
N VAL A 164 0.61 -16.96 -14.37
CA VAL A 164 0.82 -17.49 -13.02
C VAL A 164 1.54 -18.84 -13.07
N PRO A 165 2.33 -19.20 -12.02
CA PRO A 165 2.95 -20.50 -11.93
C PRO A 165 1.92 -21.65 -11.95
N PRO A 166 2.23 -22.82 -12.56
CA PRO A 166 1.31 -23.95 -12.62
C PRO A 166 0.74 -24.36 -11.26
N ALA A 167 1.55 -24.34 -10.20
CA ALA A 167 1.13 -24.67 -8.84
C ALA A 167 0.02 -23.75 -8.27
N VAL A 168 -0.22 -22.60 -8.91
CA VAL A 168 -1.22 -21.61 -8.47
C VAL A 168 -2.52 -21.73 -9.26
N GLN A 169 -2.47 -22.32 -10.48
CA GLN A 169 -3.59 -22.33 -11.42
C GLN A 169 -4.86 -22.99 -10.86
N ASP A 170 -4.72 -24.10 -10.16
CA ASP A 170 -5.87 -24.84 -9.62
C ASP A 170 -6.50 -24.16 -8.40
N ALA A 171 -5.69 -23.49 -7.59
CA ALA A 171 -6.14 -22.90 -6.33
C ALA A 171 -6.67 -21.46 -6.49
N LEU A 172 -6.19 -20.72 -7.49
CA LEU A 172 -6.50 -19.30 -7.64
C LEU A 172 -8.00 -19.02 -7.92
N PRO A 173 -8.73 -19.81 -8.73
CA PRO A 173 -10.17 -19.62 -8.96
C PRO A 173 -11.03 -19.75 -7.70
N HIS A 174 -10.54 -20.49 -6.71
CA HIS A 174 -11.22 -20.72 -5.43
C HIS A 174 -10.79 -19.72 -4.35
N ALA A 175 -9.78 -18.90 -4.64
CA ALA A 175 -9.31 -17.84 -3.74
C ALA A 175 -10.23 -16.62 -3.86
N GLY A 176 -10.90 -16.29 -2.78
CA GLY A 176 -11.79 -15.14 -2.75
C GLY A 176 -12.33 -14.86 -1.35
N TYR A 177 -13.10 -13.81 -1.25
CA TYR A 177 -13.84 -13.48 -0.05
C TYR A 177 -15.25 -13.01 -0.43
N ASP A 178 -16.18 -13.20 0.48
CA ASP A 178 -17.55 -12.68 0.30
C ASP A 178 -17.56 -11.17 0.55
N ALA A 179 -17.58 -10.41 -0.54
CA ALA A 179 -17.60 -8.94 -0.50
C ALA A 179 -18.87 -8.40 0.14
N SER A 180 -20.00 -9.12 0.04
CA SER A 180 -21.26 -8.74 0.66
C SER A 180 -21.20 -8.91 2.17
N LEU A 181 -20.72 -10.04 2.64
CA LEU A 181 -20.51 -10.28 4.08
C LEU A 181 -19.52 -9.28 4.68
N LEU A 182 -18.39 -9.04 4.00
CA LEU A 182 -17.42 -8.03 4.44
C LEU A 182 -18.08 -6.66 4.59
N TRP A 183 -18.90 -6.26 3.61
CA TRP A 183 -19.61 -4.98 3.66
C TRP A 183 -20.64 -4.93 4.80
N GLN A 184 -21.40 -6.00 5.04
CA GLN A 184 -22.32 -6.08 6.16
C GLN A 184 -21.65 -5.89 7.51
N LEU A 185 -20.48 -6.51 7.71
CA LEU A 185 -19.68 -6.35 8.93
C LEU A 185 -19.20 -4.90 9.12
N ILE A 186 -18.74 -4.25 8.05
CA ILE A 186 -18.36 -2.84 8.08
C ILE A 186 -19.57 -1.95 8.41
N CYS A 187 -20.71 -2.18 7.77
CA CYS A 187 -21.96 -1.45 8.06
C CYS A 187 -22.39 -1.61 9.52
N TYR A 188 -22.30 -2.83 10.07
CA TYR A 188 -22.59 -3.07 11.48
C TYR A 188 -21.72 -2.20 12.38
N ARG A 189 -20.40 -2.17 12.16
CA ARG A 189 -19.47 -1.33 12.92
C ARG A 189 -19.79 0.16 12.75
N LEU A 190 -20.00 0.62 11.52
CA LEU A 190 -20.36 2.02 11.24
C LEU A 190 -21.65 2.46 11.94
N ARG A 191 -22.66 1.58 12.05
CA ARG A 191 -23.90 1.89 12.73
C ARG A 191 -23.77 1.97 14.24
N LEU A 192 -22.91 1.15 14.84
CA LEU A 192 -22.65 1.16 16.28
C LEU A 192 -21.84 2.37 16.73
N LEU A 193 -20.78 2.72 15.99
CA LEU A 193 -19.82 3.74 16.39
C LEU A 193 -20.35 5.15 16.12
N ILE A 194 -20.10 6.08 17.02
CA ILE A 194 -20.28 7.51 16.76
C ILE A 194 -19.07 8.07 16.00
N PRO A 195 -19.18 9.23 15.32
CA PRO A 195 -18.08 9.80 14.53
C PRO A 195 -16.77 9.96 15.31
N ALA A 196 -16.84 10.38 16.56
CA ALA A 196 -15.65 10.53 17.40
C ALA A 196 -14.92 9.20 17.65
N GLU A 197 -15.65 8.10 17.81
CA GLU A 197 -15.07 6.77 17.96
C GLU A 197 -14.47 6.26 16.63
N ILE A 198 -15.10 6.58 15.49
CA ILE A 198 -14.54 6.29 14.17
C ILE A 198 -13.22 7.04 13.99
N ALA A 199 -13.16 8.33 14.35
CA ALA A 199 -11.94 9.13 14.28
C ALA A 199 -10.82 8.58 15.18
N ALA A 200 -11.16 8.09 16.37
CA ALA A 200 -10.18 7.52 17.30
C ALA A 200 -9.59 6.18 16.84
N ARG A 201 -10.35 5.37 16.09
CA ARG A 201 -9.93 4.05 15.59
C ARG A 201 -9.26 4.10 14.23
N THR A 202 -9.46 5.18 13.50
CA THR A 202 -8.95 5.35 12.15
C THR A 202 -8.07 6.60 12.09
N GLU A 203 -7.17 6.66 11.12
CA GLU A 203 -6.35 7.87 10.90
C GLU A 203 -7.15 8.91 10.09
N CYS A 204 -8.38 9.18 10.48
CA CYS A 204 -9.20 10.18 9.82
C CYS A 204 -9.30 11.47 10.64
N SER A 205 -9.45 12.57 9.93
CA SER A 205 -9.56 13.91 10.49
C SER A 205 -10.42 14.79 9.58
N GLU A 206 -10.76 15.97 10.05
CA GLU A 206 -11.36 17.04 9.24
C GLU A 206 -12.73 16.67 8.63
N GLY A 207 -13.55 15.96 9.39
CA GLY A 207 -14.92 15.63 9.01
C GLY A 207 -15.05 14.36 8.16
N LEU A 208 -13.95 13.66 7.85
CA LEU A 208 -14.04 12.38 7.12
C LEU A 208 -14.78 11.31 7.93
N GLU A 209 -14.66 11.33 9.26
CA GLU A 209 -15.38 10.45 10.18
C GLU A 209 -16.91 10.55 9.99
N ASN A 210 -17.43 11.74 9.71
CA ASN A 210 -18.86 11.94 9.43
C ASN A 210 -19.26 11.31 8.08
N ARG A 211 -18.43 11.45 7.05
CA ARG A 211 -18.65 10.82 5.74
C ARG A 211 -18.57 9.30 5.83
N LEU A 212 -17.62 8.76 6.61
CA LEU A 212 -17.53 7.32 6.87
C LEU A 212 -18.81 6.83 7.59
N LYS A 213 -19.30 7.57 8.59
CA LYS A 213 -20.54 7.22 9.28
C LYS A 213 -21.75 7.17 8.32
N GLN A 214 -21.88 8.17 7.45
CA GLN A 214 -22.95 8.24 6.43
C GLN A 214 -22.83 7.13 5.38
N ALA A 215 -21.62 6.63 5.13
CA ALA A 215 -21.41 5.54 4.18
C ALA A 215 -22.10 4.22 4.57
N ALA A 216 -22.54 4.07 5.83
CA ALA A 216 -23.37 2.94 6.27
C ALA A 216 -24.67 2.76 5.47
N ASP A 217 -25.12 3.81 4.78
CA ASP A 217 -26.35 3.80 3.96
C ASP A 217 -26.08 3.37 2.50
N CYS A 218 -24.81 3.16 2.13
CA CYS A 218 -24.45 2.65 0.81
C CYS A 218 -24.75 1.15 0.67
N GLY A 219 -25.06 0.73 -0.56
CA GLY A 219 -25.38 -0.68 -0.87
C GLY A 219 -24.15 -1.61 -0.97
N SER A 220 -22.93 -1.07 -1.04
CA SER A 220 -21.69 -1.86 -1.18
C SER A 220 -20.45 -1.11 -0.71
N LEU A 221 -19.37 -1.86 -0.41
CA LEU A 221 -18.07 -1.29 -0.08
C LEU A 221 -17.55 -0.36 -1.20
N ALA A 222 -17.78 -0.72 -2.47
CA ALA A 222 -17.36 0.11 -3.60
C ALA A 222 -18.08 1.46 -3.61
N GLN A 223 -19.40 1.48 -3.38
CA GLN A 223 -20.20 2.71 -3.28
C GLN A 223 -19.78 3.55 -2.07
N ALA A 224 -19.55 2.94 -0.92
CA ALA A 224 -19.07 3.60 0.29
C ALA A 224 -17.70 4.27 0.07
N VAL A 225 -16.76 3.56 -0.55
CA VAL A 225 -15.44 4.10 -0.91
C VAL A 225 -15.59 5.28 -1.85
N ALA A 226 -16.43 5.19 -2.89
CA ALA A 226 -16.68 6.29 -3.83
C ALA A 226 -17.27 7.51 -3.11
N ALA A 227 -18.26 7.32 -2.24
CA ALA A 227 -18.89 8.39 -1.46
C ALA A 227 -17.92 9.11 -0.52
N CYS A 228 -16.96 8.38 0.06
CA CYS A 228 -15.96 8.95 0.95
C CYS A 228 -14.77 9.60 0.21
N SER A 229 -14.53 9.23 -1.04
CA SER A 229 -13.38 9.69 -1.81
C SER A 229 -13.48 11.17 -2.19
N SER A 230 -12.33 11.83 -2.28
CA SER A 230 -12.19 13.22 -2.71
C SER A 230 -10.77 13.48 -3.24
N LYS A 231 -10.49 14.69 -3.71
CA LYS A 231 -9.11 15.09 -4.08
C LYS A 231 -8.11 14.90 -2.92
N ARG A 232 -8.56 15.07 -1.68
CA ARG A 232 -7.73 14.92 -0.47
C ARG A 232 -7.68 13.49 0.05
N TYR A 233 -8.75 12.73 -0.10
CA TYR A 233 -8.87 11.36 0.39
C TYR A 233 -9.05 10.39 -0.76
N THR A 234 -7.97 9.69 -1.12
CA THR A 234 -7.99 8.72 -2.21
C THR A 234 -8.88 7.52 -1.89
N ALA A 235 -9.40 6.85 -2.93
CA ALA A 235 -10.20 5.65 -2.79
C ALA A 235 -9.49 4.54 -1.99
N SER A 236 -8.18 4.37 -2.19
CA SER A 236 -7.37 3.41 -1.45
C SER A 236 -7.30 3.76 0.04
N ARG A 237 -7.18 5.04 0.40
CA ARG A 237 -7.21 5.48 1.81
C ARG A 237 -8.58 5.23 2.42
N CYS A 238 -9.66 5.64 1.77
CA CYS A 238 -11.03 5.42 2.27
C CYS A 238 -11.32 3.92 2.49
N ARG A 239 -10.88 3.06 1.56
CA ARG A 239 -11.02 1.61 1.70
C ARG A 239 -10.29 1.09 2.93
N ARG A 240 -9.05 1.51 3.17
CA ARG A 240 -8.29 1.09 4.36
C ARG A 240 -8.96 1.55 5.66
N LEU A 241 -9.44 2.80 5.73
CA LEU A 241 -10.13 3.31 6.91
C LEU A 241 -11.39 2.50 7.24
N LEU A 242 -12.19 2.14 6.22
CA LEU A 242 -13.36 1.28 6.40
C LEU A 242 -12.98 -0.12 6.91
N LEU A 243 -11.88 -0.69 6.42
CA LEU A 243 -11.39 -1.99 6.88
C LEU A 243 -10.80 -1.93 8.29
N GLN A 244 -10.15 -0.83 8.68
CA GLN A 244 -9.63 -0.64 10.05
C GLN A 244 -10.72 -0.77 11.11
N LEU A 245 -11.98 -0.44 10.78
CA LEU A 245 -13.10 -0.56 11.72
C LEU A 245 -13.41 -2.01 12.13
N LEU A 246 -12.86 -2.99 11.41
CA LEU A 246 -13.00 -4.42 11.73
C LEU A 246 -11.83 -4.97 12.56
N CYS A 247 -10.75 -4.19 12.73
CA CYS A 247 -9.50 -4.63 13.35
C CYS A 247 -9.32 -4.10 14.78
N ASP A 248 -10.40 -4.00 15.53
CA ASP A 248 -10.42 -3.58 16.95
C ASP A 248 -10.03 -4.72 17.88
#